data_7001a88e35cf743a670b823406387a01
#
_entry.id   7001a88e35cf743a670b823406387a01
#
_cell.length_a   1.000
_cell.length_b   1.000
_cell.length_c   1.000
_cell.angle_alpha   90.00
_cell.angle_beta   90.00
_cell.angle_gamma   90.00
#
_symmetry.space_group_name_H-M   'P 1'
#
loop_
_entity.id
_entity.type
_entity.pdbx_description
1 polymer ?
#
loop_
_entity_poly.entity_id
_entity_poly.type
_entity_poly.pdbx_seq_one_letter_code
_entity_poly.pdbx_strand_id
1 'polypeptide(L)'
;MIDEQLRLSFDIPSERDRAYQALEKLLVQRGKQRLEELRTIHRRPALCRLETRLIDALTQHGFVQVVTPILLAKGLLAKMSITDDHPLSSQVFWLGDNKCLRPMLAPNLYFLLKDLLRLWEKPVRIFEVGPCFRKESHGAHHLNEFTMLNLVEMGLPIEERQSHLETFAGLVMHTAGIDRYDLQSVSSEVYGTTVDILVEGLEPEIGSAAMGPHPLDRPWGIVDPWVGIGFGLERLLMVTEKSPNLKGVGRGLTYLDGVRLNIE
;
A
#
# COMPACT_ATOMS: atom_id res chain seq x y z
N MET A 1 23.50 -5.78 -11.15
CA MET A 1 23.96 -6.29 -12.47
C MET A 1 23.23 -5.66 -13.68
N ILE A 2 21.89 -5.63 -13.71
CA ILE A 2 21.18 -4.99 -14.85
C ILE A 2 21.39 -3.47 -14.87
N ASP A 3 21.39 -2.78 -13.72
CA ASP A 3 21.64 -1.35 -13.60
C ASP A 3 23.05 -0.93 -14.03
N GLU A 4 24.06 -1.76 -13.78
CA GLU A 4 25.42 -1.48 -14.25
C GLU A 4 25.54 -1.61 -15.78
N GLN A 5 24.85 -2.58 -16.37
CA GLN A 5 24.85 -2.77 -17.84
C GLN A 5 24.09 -1.66 -18.58
N LEU A 6 23.10 -1.04 -17.95
CA LEU A 6 22.35 0.11 -18.52
C LEU A 6 23.13 1.42 -18.48
N ARG A 7 24.22 1.51 -17.72
CA ARG A 7 25.09 2.70 -17.60
C ARG A 7 26.36 2.61 -18.43
N LEU A 8 26.54 1.56 -19.24
CA LEU A 8 27.71 1.42 -20.10
C LEU A 8 27.66 2.48 -21.21
N SER A 9 28.74 3.25 -21.35
CA SER A 9 29.00 4.09 -22.52
C SER A 9 29.78 3.26 -23.56
N PHE A 10 29.47 3.45 -24.83
CA PHE A 10 30.11 2.75 -25.92
C PHE A 10 30.64 3.78 -26.90
N ASP A 11 31.90 3.68 -27.25
CA ASP A 11 32.54 4.53 -28.26
C ASP A 11 32.20 4.09 -29.68
N ILE A 12 31.86 2.82 -29.87
CA ILE A 12 31.56 2.23 -31.19
C ILE A 12 30.07 1.84 -31.26
N PRO A 13 29.28 2.41 -32.20
CA PRO A 13 27.84 2.12 -32.32
C PRO A 13 27.51 0.63 -32.47
N SER A 14 28.32 -0.15 -33.20
CA SER A 14 28.09 -1.58 -33.39
C SER A 14 28.28 -2.41 -32.11
N GLU A 15 29.12 -1.97 -31.17
CA GLU A 15 29.28 -2.62 -29.86
C GLU A 15 28.06 -2.34 -28.96
N ARG A 16 27.60 -1.10 -28.96
CA ARG A 16 26.36 -0.72 -28.29
C ARG A 16 25.18 -1.59 -28.77
N ASP A 17 25.02 -1.70 -30.09
CA ASP A 17 23.89 -2.43 -30.67
C ASP A 17 23.95 -3.93 -30.36
N ARG A 18 25.16 -4.54 -30.34
CA ARG A 18 25.36 -5.92 -29.89
C ARG A 18 25.02 -6.10 -28.42
N ALA A 19 25.49 -5.18 -27.56
CA ALA A 19 25.20 -5.21 -26.13
C ALA A 19 23.69 -5.07 -25.86
N TYR A 20 23.02 -4.18 -26.58
CA TYR A 20 21.56 -4.00 -26.50
C TYR A 20 20.81 -5.29 -26.88
N GLN A 21 21.14 -5.90 -28.02
CA GLN A 21 20.54 -7.16 -28.47
C GLN A 21 20.78 -8.32 -27.47
N ALA A 22 21.98 -8.38 -26.90
CA ALA A 22 22.29 -9.39 -25.88
C ALA A 22 21.46 -9.19 -24.60
N LEU A 23 21.33 -7.94 -24.16
CA LEU A 23 20.50 -7.57 -23.01
C LEU A 23 19.02 -7.88 -23.26
N GLU A 24 18.49 -7.52 -24.43
CA GLU A 24 17.11 -7.80 -24.82
C GLU A 24 16.81 -9.30 -24.78
N LYS A 25 17.67 -10.13 -25.40
CA LYS A 25 17.53 -11.61 -25.35
C LYS A 25 17.55 -12.14 -23.91
N LEU A 26 18.43 -11.61 -23.07
CA LEU A 26 18.51 -11.99 -21.66
C LEU A 26 17.24 -11.63 -20.89
N LEU A 27 16.69 -10.43 -21.11
CA LEU A 27 15.45 -9.98 -20.47
C LEU A 27 14.24 -10.80 -20.92
N VAL A 28 14.14 -11.12 -22.22
CA VAL A 28 13.09 -12.01 -22.75
C VAL A 28 13.20 -13.40 -22.14
N GLN A 29 14.40 -13.98 -22.08
CA GLN A 29 14.62 -15.30 -21.48
C GLN A 29 14.23 -15.32 -20.00
N ARG A 30 14.64 -14.32 -19.22
CA ARG A 30 14.26 -14.17 -17.81
C ARG A 30 12.75 -14.00 -17.62
N GLY A 31 12.12 -13.20 -18.49
CA GLY A 31 10.68 -13.03 -18.49
C GLY A 31 9.94 -14.34 -18.73
N LYS A 32 10.34 -15.12 -19.75
CA LYS A 32 9.77 -16.44 -20.05
C LYS A 32 9.95 -17.42 -18.89
N GLN A 33 11.14 -17.46 -18.28
CA GLN A 33 11.42 -18.30 -17.11
C GLN A 33 10.52 -17.90 -15.93
N ARG A 34 10.40 -16.62 -15.61
CA ARG A 34 9.54 -16.13 -14.51
C ARG A 34 8.05 -16.48 -14.73
N LEU A 35 7.55 -16.37 -15.95
CA LEU A 35 6.18 -16.81 -16.29
C LEU A 35 6.00 -18.32 -16.13
N GLU A 36 7.01 -19.12 -16.49
CA GLU A 36 6.98 -20.55 -16.28
C GLU A 36 7.02 -20.93 -14.79
N GLU A 37 7.82 -20.24 -13.98
CA GLU A 37 7.83 -20.40 -12.53
C GLU A 37 6.48 -20.02 -11.91
N LEU A 38 5.88 -18.93 -12.39
CA LEU A 38 4.52 -18.56 -11.96
C LEU A 38 3.52 -19.68 -12.29
N ARG A 39 3.58 -20.25 -13.49
CA ARG A 39 2.68 -21.31 -13.96
C ARG A 39 2.87 -22.63 -13.21
N THR A 40 4.09 -23.01 -12.90
CA THR A 40 4.43 -24.35 -12.40
C THR A 40 4.64 -24.41 -10.90
N ILE A 41 5.24 -23.38 -10.31
CA ILE A 41 5.67 -23.34 -8.90
C ILE A 41 4.71 -22.48 -8.08
N HIS A 42 4.66 -21.21 -8.39
CA HIS A 42 3.96 -20.25 -7.53
C HIS A 42 2.44 -20.30 -7.68
N ARG A 43 1.95 -20.40 -8.90
CA ARG A 43 0.52 -20.45 -9.27
C ARG A 43 -0.32 -19.25 -8.81
N ARG A 44 0.30 -18.29 -8.15
CA ARG A 44 -0.28 -17.04 -7.64
C ARG A 44 0.72 -15.90 -7.82
N PRO A 45 0.30 -14.72 -8.30
CA PRO A 45 1.17 -13.54 -8.39
C PRO A 45 1.75 -13.13 -7.04
N ALA A 46 2.86 -12.42 -7.05
CA ALA A 46 3.54 -11.93 -5.85
C ALA A 46 2.61 -11.08 -4.97
N LEU A 47 1.74 -10.25 -5.58
CA LEU A 47 0.74 -9.46 -4.87
C LEU A 47 -0.21 -10.34 -4.02
N CYS A 48 -0.76 -11.40 -4.62
CA CYS A 48 -1.64 -12.32 -3.89
C CYS A 48 -0.90 -13.14 -2.83
N ARG A 49 0.38 -13.44 -3.04
CA ARG A 49 1.20 -14.14 -2.04
C ARG A 49 1.52 -13.25 -0.85
N LEU A 50 1.86 -11.97 -1.10
CA LEU A 50 2.11 -10.98 -0.05
C LEU A 50 0.83 -10.73 0.76
N GLU A 51 -0.29 -10.50 0.08
CA GLU A 51 -1.61 -10.31 0.72
C GLU A 51 -1.91 -11.46 1.69
N THR A 52 -1.76 -12.72 1.27
CA THR A 52 -1.99 -13.89 2.14
C THR A 52 -1.07 -13.88 3.36
N ARG A 53 0.24 -13.66 3.18
CA ARG A 53 1.19 -13.62 4.30
C ARG A 53 0.85 -12.53 5.32
N LEU A 54 0.45 -11.35 4.86
CA LEU A 54 0.06 -10.24 5.74
C LEU A 54 -1.24 -10.54 6.49
N ILE A 55 -2.23 -11.15 5.81
CA ILE A 55 -3.48 -11.59 6.44
C ILE A 55 -3.18 -12.61 7.54
N ASP A 56 -2.38 -13.64 7.24
CA ASP A 56 -2.03 -14.68 8.19
C ASP A 56 -1.25 -14.11 9.40
N ALA A 57 -0.27 -13.24 9.14
CA ALA A 57 0.51 -12.61 10.20
C ALA A 57 -0.35 -11.75 11.14
N LEU A 58 -1.23 -10.91 10.59
CA LEU A 58 -2.09 -10.04 11.40
C LEU A 58 -3.14 -10.83 12.19
N THR A 59 -3.74 -11.86 11.59
CA THR A 59 -4.69 -12.72 12.30
C THR A 59 -4.03 -13.49 13.45
N GLN A 60 -2.79 -13.98 13.26
CA GLN A 60 -2.01 -14.59 14.33
C GLN A 60 -1.66 -13.62 15.48
N HIS A 61 -1.61 -12.32 15.19
CA HIS A 61 -1.39 -11.25 16.19
C HIS A 61 -2.69 -10.67 16.75
N GLY A 62 -3.82 -11.37 16.58
CA GLY A 62 -5.10 -11.03 17.18
C GLY A 62 -5.89 -9.94 16.47
N PHE A 63 -5.52 -9.58 15.25
CA PHE A 63 -6.34 -8.70 14.42
C PHE A 63 -7.45 -9.47 13.72
N VAL A 64 -8.65 -8.89 13.66
CA VAL A 64 -9.78 -9.43 12.91
C VAL A 64 -9.82 -8.80 11.52
N GLN A 65 -9.77 -9.64 10.49
CA GLN A 65 -9.96 -9.17 9.11
C GLN A 65 -11.41 -8.74 8.89
N VAL A 66 -11.60 -7.55 8.35
CA VAL A 66 -12.89 -7.06 7.89
C VAL A 66 -12.87 -6.85 6.37
N VAL A 67 -14.05 -6.89 5.76
CA VAL A 67 -14.23 -6.62 4.33
C VAL A 67 -15.36 -5.60 4.20
N THR A 68 -15.05 -4.46 3.60
CA THR A 68 -15.99 -3.34 3.51
C THR A 68 -16.28 -2.96 2.05
N PRO A 69 -17.39 -2.24 1.77
CA PRO A 69 -17.74 -1.86 0.41
C PRO A 69 -16.69 -0.99 -0.29
N ILE A 70 -16.47 -1.25 -1.57
CA ILE A 70 -15.64 -0.41 -2.45
C ILE A 70 -16.33 0.94 -2.74
N LEU A 71 -17.67 0.92 -2.82
CA LEU A 71 -18.47 2.13 -2.99
C LEU A 71 -18.61 2.85 -1.66
N LEU A 72 -18.11 4.07 -1.61
CA LEU A 72 -18.11 4.91 -0.41
C LEU A 72 -19.10 6.07 -0.58
N ALA A 73 -19.86 6.38 0.47
CA ALA A 73 -20.71 7.56 0.49
C ALA A 73 -19.87 8.83 0.70
N LYS A 74 -20.16 9.89 -0.04
CA LYS A 74 -19.48 11.20 0.06
C LYS A 74 -19.40 11.73 1.51
N GLY A 75 -20.47 11.53 2.30
CA GLY A 75 -20.51 11.94 3.71
C GLY A 75 -19.47 11.25 4.60
N LEU A 76 -18.99 10.04 4.24
CA LEU A 76 -17.93 9.39 5.00
C LEU A 76 -16.56 10.02 4.72
N LEU A 77 -16.30 10.47 3.48
CA LEU A 77 -15.10 11.27 3.16
C LEU A 77 -15.14 12.64 3.85
N ALA A 78 -16.29 13.30 3.87
CA ALA A 78 -16.45 14.57 4.58
C ALA A 78 -16.12 14.46 6.08
N LYS A 79 -16.45 13.33 6.72
CA LYS A 79 -16.03 13.05 8.11
C LYS A 79 -14.52 12.89 8.29
N MET A 80 -13.78 12.59 7.20
CA MET A 80 -12.31 12.58 7.16
C MET A 80 -11.75 13.94 6.71
N SER A 81 -12.52 15.00 6.81
CA SER A 81 -12.18 16.36 6.33
C SER A 81 -12.01 16.50 4.81
N ILE A 82 -12.27 15.44 4.03
CA ILE A 82 -12.19 15.48 2.57
C ILE A 82 -13.52 15.97 2.02
N THR A 83 -13.68 17.30 2.03
CA THR A 83 -14.80 18.03 1.43
C THR A 83 -14.49 18.41 -0.02
N ASP A 84 -15.44 19.08 -0.70
CA ASP A 84 -15.24 19.49 -2.10
C ASP A 84 -14.05 20.45 -2.30
N ASP A 85 -13.75 21.26 -1.29
CA ASP A 85 -12.62 22.21 -1.31
C ASP A 85 -11.28 21.58 -0.91
N HIS A 86 -11.27 20.33 -0.45
CA HIS A 86 -10.04 19.66 -0.04
C HIS A 86 -9.21 19.22 -1.27
N PRO A 87 -7.88 19.41 -1.31
CA PRO A 87 -7.05 19.04 -2.46
C PRO A 87 -7.23 17.59 -2.93
N LEU A 88 -7.35 16.63 -1.98
CA LEU A 88 -7.59 15.23 -2.29
C LEU A 88 -8.94 14.94 -2.96
N SER A 89 -9.91 15.86 -2.90
CA SER A 89 -11.22 15.70 -3.56
C SER A 89 -11.09 15.57 -5.08
N SER A 90 -10.12 16.26 -5.67
CA SER A 90 -9.82 16.19 -7.10
C SER A 90 -9.31 14.82 -7.55
N GLN A 91 -8.67 14.07 -6.63
CA GLN A 91 -8.14 12.73 -6.87
C GLN A 91 -9.19 11.63 -6.70
N VAL A 92 -10.38 11.94 -6.21
CA VAL A 92 -11.44 10.96 -5.98
C VAL A 92 -12.17 10.61 -7.30
N PHE A 93 -12.42 9.32 -7.54
CA PHE A 93 -13.30 8.85 -8.61
C PHE A 93 -14.76 8.95 -8.16
N TRP A 94 -15.40 10.08 -8.43
CA TRP A 94 -16.80 10.31 -8.12
C TRP A 94 -17.72 9.50 -9.07
N LEU A 95 -18.75 8.89 -8.49
CA LEU A 95 -19.79 8.11 -9.18
C LEU A 95 -21.14 8.78 -8.93
N GLY A 96 -21.35 9.92 -9.60
CA GLY A 96 -22.48 10.81 -9.33
C GLY A 96 -22.28 11.64 -8.06
N ASP A 97 -23.35 12.25 -7.55
CA ASP A 97 -23.27 13.32 -6.56
C ASP A 97 -22.94 12.85 -5.13
N ASN A 98 -23.24 11.60 -4.79
CA ASN A 98 -23.20 11.14 -3.41
C ASN A 98 -22.33 9.90 -3.17
N LYS A 99 -21.64 9.37 -4.19
CA LYS A 99 -20.83 8.16 -4.08
C LYS A 99 -19.51 8.31 -4.81
N CYS A 100 -18.53 7.55 -4.38
CA CYS A 100 -17.24 7.44 -5.05
C CYS A 100 -16.67 6.03 -4.92
N LEU A 101 -15.64 5.71 -5.71
CA LEU A 101 -14.73 4.62 -5.39
C LEU A 101 -13.85 5.06 -4.22
N ARG A 102 -13.68 4.19 -3.22
CA ARG A 102 -12.94 4.52 -2.00
C ARG A 102 -11.47 4.86 -2.30
N PRO A 103 -10.97 6.04 -1.92
CA PRO A 103 -9.57 6.43 -2.11
C PRO A 103 -8.65 5.89 -1.00
N MET A 104 -9.22 5.37 0.09
CA MET A 104 -8.56 4.82 1.26
C MET A 104 -9.54 3.92 2.04
N LEU A 105 -9.03 3.10 2.96
CA LEU A 105 -9.81 2.18 3.80
C LEU A 105 -10.30 2.84 5.11
N ALA A 106 -9.61 3.86 5.59
CA ALA A 106 -9.84 4.46 6.90
C ALA A 106 -11.30 4.86 7.18
N PRO A 107 -12.07 5.52 6.27
CA PRO A 107 -13.47 5.90 6.55
C PRO A 107 -14.35 4.70 6.90
N ASN A 108 -14.14 3.56 6.21
CA ASN A 108 -14.90 2.35 6.45
C ASN A 108 -14.53 1.72 7.80
N LEU A 109 -13.23 1.72 8.15
CA LEU A 109 -12.76 1.20 9.44
C LEU A 109 -13.29 2.04 10.60
N TYR A 110 -13.25 3.36 10.50
CA TYR A 110 -13.87 4.26 11.49
C TYR A 110 -15.36 3.98 11.68
N PHE A 111 -16.07 3.73 10.58
CA PHE A 111 -17.50 3.41 10.63
C PHE A 111 -17.77 2.13 11.44
N LEU A 112 -16.95 1.08 11.26
CA LEU A 112 -17.06 -0.16 12.02
C LEU A 112 -16.62 0.01 13.48
N LEU A 113 -15.50 0.69 13.71
CA LEU A 113 -14.89 0.83 15.03
C LEU A 113 -15.81 1.49 16.04
N LYS A 114 -16.57 2.51 15.64
CA LYS A 114 -17.52 3.19 16.53
C LYS A 114 -18.54 2.21 17.19
N ASP A 115 -18.92 1.16 16.45
CA ASP A 115 -19.86 0.15 16.96
C ASP A 115 -19.13 -1.00 17.65
N LEU A 116 -17.99 -1.45 17.13
CA LEU A 116 -17.17 -2.51 17.72
C LEU A 116 -16.64 -2.14 19.11
N LEU A 117 -16.29 -0.87 19.34
CA LEU A 117 -15.87 -0.38 20.66
C LEU A 117 -16.92 -0.56 21.76
N ARG A 118 -18.20 -0.67 21.38
CA ARG A 118 -19.30 -0.94 22.32
C ARG A 118 -19.60 -2.42 22.48
N LEU A 119 -19.21 -3.24 21.49
CA LEU A 119 -19.59 -4.65 21.40
C LEU A 119 -18.45 -5.60 21.81
N TRP A 120 -17.21 -5.18 21.65
CA TRP A 120 -16.03 -5.99 21.93
C TRP A 120 -15.24 -5.45 23.11
N GLU A 121 -14.50 -6.36 23.75
CA GLU A 121 -13.52 -5.98 24.76
C GLU A 121 -12.35 -5.22 24.11
N LYS A 122 -11.85 -4.20 24.82
CA LYS A 122 -10.71 -3.39 24.35
C LYS A 122 -9.38 -4.06 24.74
N PRO A 123 -8.33 -3.91 23.93
CA PRO A 123 -8.31 -3.14 22.69
C PRO A 123 -8.98 -3.87 21.51
N VAL A 124 -9.68 -3.11 20.67
CA VAL A 124 -10.28 -3.61 19.43
C VAL A 124 -9.25 -3.54 18.31
N ARG A 125 -8.95 -4.68 17.68
CA ARG A 125 -7.98 -4.81 16.59
C ARG A 125 -8.67 -5.28 15.33
N ILE A 126 -8.69 -4.45 14.30
CA ILE A 126 -9.20 -4.82 12.97
C ILE A 126 -8.25 -4.41 11.87
N PHE A 127 -8.33 -5.09 10.74
CA PHE A 127 -7.64 -4.68 9.51
C PHE A 127 -8.44 -5.03 8.28
N GLU A 128 -8.16 -4.34 7.18
CA GLU A 128 -8.67 -4.67 5.85
C GLU A 128 -7.53 -4.63 4.84
N VAL A 129 -7.54 -5.59 3.91
CA VAL A 129 -6.75 -5.53 2.67
C VAL A 129 -7.72 -5.44 1.51
N GLY A 130 -7.56 -4.43 0.67
CA GLY A 130 -8.48 -4.26 -0.44
C GLY A 130 -8.09 -3.14 -1.41
N PRO A 131 -8.77 -3.09 -2.58
CA PRO A 131 -8.50 -2.11 -3.61
C PRO A 131 -8.95 -0.71 -3.17
N CYS A 132 -8.11 0.28 -3.49
CA CYS A 132 -8.38 1.70 -3.39
C CYS A 132 -8.11 2.38 -4.74
N PHE A 133 -8.72 3.56 -4.93
CA PHE A 133 -8.75 4.21 -6.24
C PHE A 133 -8.48 5.71 -6.09
N ARG A 134 -7.44 6.21 -6.78
CA ARG A 134 -7.13 7.63 -6.84
C ARG A 134 -6.79 8.04 -8.27
N LYS A 135 -7.19 9.22 -8.67
CA LYS A 135 -6.74 9.84 -9.92
C LYS A 135 -5.34 10.38 -9.72
N GLU A 136 -4.37 9.51 -9.88
CA GLU A 136 -2.97 9.86 -9.70
C GLU A 136 -2.39 10.45 -11.00
N SER A 137 -1.38 11.29 -10.86
CA SER A 137 -0.58 11.75 -12.00
C SER A 137 0.15 10.57 -12.64
N HIS A 138 0.41 10.64 -13.95
CA HIS A 138 1.17 9.61 -14.64
C HIS A 138 2.63 9.58 -14.12
N GLY A 139 3.08 8.40 -13.67
CA GLY A 139 4.44 8.20 -13.17
C GLY A 139 4.76 6.73 -12.88
N ALA A 140 6.02 6.47 -12.55
CA ALA A 140 6.48 5.11 -12.18
C ALA A 140 5.92 4.64 -10.84
N HIS A 141 5.60 5.58 -9.94
CA HIS A 141 5.21 5.35 -8.55
C HIS A 141 3.70 5.58 -8.29
N HIS A 142 2.87 5.67 -9.34
CA HIS A 142 1.44 5.95 -9.22
C HIS A 142 0.59 4.97 -10.03
N LEU A 143 -0.49 4.51 -9.40
CA LEU A 143 -1.53 3.67 -10.00
C LEU A 143 -2.90 4.25 -9.66
N ASN A 144 -3.83 4.23 -10.62
CA ASN A 144 -5.21 4.65 -10.37
C ASN A 144 -5.99 3.64 -9.51
N GLU A 145 -5.62 2.38 -9.56
CA GLU A 145 -6.09 1.29 -8.71
C GLU A 145 -4.88 0.65 -8.03
N PHE A 146 -4.92 0.53 -6.72
CA PHE A 146 -3.86 -0.06 -5.91
C PHE A 146 -4.46 -0.81 -4.72
N THR A 147 -3.67 -1.69 -4.12
CA THR A 147 -4.09 -2.48 -2.96
C THR A 147 -3.55 -1.86 -1.68
N MET A 148 -4.43 -1.51 -0.76
CA MET A 148 -4.06 -1.06 0.58
C MET A 148 -4.26 -2.16 1.61
N LEU A 149 -3.34 -2.24 2.57
CA LEU A 149 -3.57 -2.76 3.90
C LEU A 149 -3.76 -1.58 4.84
N ASN A 150 -4.82 -1.59 5.64
CA ASN A 150 -4.97 -0.67 6.75
C ASN A 150 -5.34 -1.45 8.01
N LEU A 151 -4.55 -1.30 9.06
CA LEU A 151 -4.79 -1.90 10.37
C LEU A 151 -5.00 -0.81 11.41
N VAL A 152 -5.83 -1.12 12.41
CA VAL A 152 -6.13 -0.22 13.52
C VAL A 152 -6.26 -1.03 14.80
N GLU A 153 -5.61 -0.54 15.86
CA GLU A 153 -5.87 -0.93 17.23
C GLU A 153 -6.43 0.27 17.99
N MET A 154 -7.57 0.09 18.66
CA MET A 154 -8.28 1.16 19.36
C MET A 154 -8.70 0.75 20.77
N GLY A 155 -8.57 1.68 21.73
CA GLY A 155 -8.87 1.43 23.14
C GLY A 155 -7.67 0.89 23.93
N LEU A 156 -6.43 1.13 23.45
CA LEU A 156 -5.20 0.84 24.18
C LEU A 156 -4.84 2.02 25.13
N PRO A 157 -3.94 1.81 26.11
CA PRO A 157 -3.37 2.90 26.90
C PRO A 157 -2.68 3.95 26.04
N ILE A 158 -2.87 5.22 26.38
CA ILE A 158 -2.37 6.34 25.54
C ILE A 158 -0.83 6.35 25.45
N GLU A 159 -0.16 5.94 26.51
CA GLU A 159 1.30 5.83 26.62
C GLU A 159 1.90 4.70 25.77
N GLU A 160 1.11 3.69 25.41
CA GLU A 160 1.58 2.52 24.66
C GLU A 160 1.48 2.72 23.14
N ARG A 161 0.84 3.80 22.67
CA ARG A 161 0.58 4.02 21.23
C ARG A 161 1.85 3.98 20.38
N GLN A 162 2.92 4.62 20.82
CA GLN A 162 4.17 4.67 20.06
C GLN A 162 4.80 3.28 19.93
N SER A 163 4.88 2.51 21.01
CA SER A 163 5.44 1.16 20.99
C SER A 163 4.60 0.18 20.17
N HIS A 164 3.28 0.34 20.17
CA HIS A 164 2.38 -0.47 19.34
C HIS A 164 2.50 -0.09 17.86
N LEU A 165 2.64 1.21 17.53
CA LEU A 165 2.91 1.65 16.17
C LEU A 165 4.18 1.00 15.62
N GLU A 166 5.29 1.08 16.37
CA GLU A 166 6.57 0.48 16.01
C GLU A 166 6.47 -1.04 15.84
N THR A 167 5.77 -1.71 16.76
CA THR A 167 5.55 -3.16 16.72
C THR A 167 4.77 -3.59 15.49
N PHE A 168 3.67 -2.90 15.16
CA PHE A 168 2.84 -3.26 14.01
C PHE A 168 3.47 -2.87 12.68
N ALA A 169 4.18 -1.75 12.62
CA ALA A 169 5.00 -1.41 11.47
C ALA A 169 6.05 -2.48 11.22
N GLY A 170 6.79 -2.89 12.27
CA GLY A 170 7.77 -3.96 12.21
C GLY A 170 7.18 -5.31 11.76
N LEU A 171 6.01 -5.67 12.27
CA LEU A 171 5.31 -6.90 11.87
C LEU A 171 5.03 -6.93 10.36
N VAL A 172 4.47 -5.84 9.81
CA VAL A 172 4.15 -5.75 8.38
C VAL A 172 5.42 -5.74 7.54
N MET A 173 6.43 -4.93 7.92
CA MET A 173 7.68 -4.80 7.21
C MET A 173 8.46 -6.14 7.17
N HIS A 174 8.60 -6.80 8.32
CA HIS A 174 9.26 -8.10 8.40
C HIS A 174 8.50 -9.18 7.59
N THR A 175 7.15 -9.22 7.68
CA THR A 175 6.31 -10.13 6.89
C THR A 175 6.46 -9.89 5.39
N ALA A 176 6.66 -8.64 4.98
CA ALA A 176 6.96 -8.30 3.59
C ALA A 176 8.39 -8.67 3.17
N GLY A 177 9.30 -8.90 4.11
CA GLY A 177 10.72 -9.20 3.86
C GLY A 177 11.58 -7.93 3.76
N ILE A 178 11.20 -6.87 4.49
CA ILE A 178 11.91 -5.59 4.51
C ILE A 178 12.41 -5.35 5.95
N ASP A 179 13.71 -5.53 6.17
CA ASP A 179 14.32 -5.40 7.51
C ASP A 179 14.88 -4.00 7.80
N ARG A 180 15.08 -3.18 6.74
CA ARG A 180 15.64 -1.82 6.88
C ARG A 180 14.62 -0.80 6.43
N TYR A 181 14.16 0.00 7.37
CA TYR A 181 13.22 1.11 7.15
C TYR A 181 13.37 2.13 8.28
N ASP A 182 12.93 3.35 8.02
CA ASP A 182 12.91 4.44 8.97
C ASP A 182 11.49 4.90 9.25
N LEU A 183 11.25 5.38 10.47
CA LEU A 183 9.99 6.01 10.88
C LEU A 183 10.22 7.51 11.02
N GLN A 184 9.55 8.31 10.22
CA GLN A 184 9.72 9.76 10.20
C GLN A 184 8.41 10.50 10.44
N SER A 185 8.40 11.40 11.43
CA SER A 185 7.24 12.29 11.64
C SER A 185 7.17 13.34 10.54
N VAL A 186 6.00 13.45 9.91
CA VAL A 186 5.71 14.39 8.82
C VAL A 186 4.39 15.10 9.04
N SER A 187 4.20 16.22 8.33
CA SER A 187 2.91 16.92 8.30
C SER A 187 1.98 16.29 7.27
N SER A 188 0.73 16.06 7.67
CA SER A 188 -0.33 15.46 6.84
C SER A 188 -1.51 16.41 6.72
N GLU A 189 -2.10 16.51 5.52
CA GLU A 189 -3.31 17.32 5.27
C GLU A 189 -4.56 16.76 5.96
N VAL A 190 -4.59 15.47 6.26
CA VAL A 190 -5.75 14.80 6.89
C VAL A 190 -5.57 14.69 8.40
N TYR A 191 -4.41 14.21 8.86
CA TYR A 191 -4.16 13.91 10.27
C TYR A 191 -3.27 14.93 11.00
N GLY A 192 -2.86 16.03 10.33
CA GLY A 192 -1.94 17.03 10.90
C GLY A 192 -0.52 16.48 11.06
N THR A 193 -0.32 15.49 11.94
CA THR A 193 0.97 14.80 12.08
C THR A 193 0.78 13.30 11.86
N THR A 194 1.61 12.73 11.00
CA THR A 194 1.70 11.28 10.75
C THR A 194 3.13 10.81 10.91
N VAL A 195 3.30 9.49 10.95
CA VAL A 195 4.62 8.84 10.92
C VAL A 195 4.71 8.06 9.62
N ASP A 196 5.54 8.53 8.71
CA ASP A 196 5.78 7.83 7.45
C ASP A 196 6.82 6.74 7.61
N ILE A 197 6.61 5.65 6.88
CA ILE A 197 7.48 4.48 6.86
C ILE A 197 8.25 4.53 5.54
N LEU A 198 9.57 4.75 5.65
CA LEU A 198 10.45 5.03 4.53
C LEU A 198 11.46 3.89 4.33
N VAL A 199 11.81 3.64 3.09
CA VAL A 199 12.91 2.74 2.70
C VAL A 199 13.91 3.53 1.89
N GLU A 200 15.21 3.39 2.21
CA GLU A 200 16.30 4.09 1.53
C GLU A 200 16.24 3.89 0.01
N GLY A 201 16.31 4.99 -0.73
CA GLY A 201 16.27 4.99 -2.19
C GLY A 201 14.88 4.82 -2.81
N LEU A 202 13.82 4.82 -2.01
CA LEU A 202 12.44 4.80 -2.49
C LEU A 202 11.69 6.07 -2.06
N GLU A 203 11.11 6.75 -3.04
CA GLU A 203 10.13 7.81 -2.83
C GLU A 203 8.88 7.49 -3.68
N PRO A 204 7.67 7.73 -3.19
CA PRO A 204 7.27 8.20 -1.86
C PRO A 204 7.30 7.09 -0.79
N GLU A 205 6.83 7.42 0.44
CA GLU A 205 6.69 6.50 1.57
C GLU A 205 5.96 5.20 1.20
N ILE A 206 6.29 4.08 1.84
CA ILE A 206 5.63 2.79 1.62
C ILE A 206 4.42 2.57 2.52
N GLY A 207 4.34 3.32 3.60
CA GLY A 207 3.22 3.34 4.53
C GLY A 207 3.21 4.60 5.36
N SER A 208 2.06 4.89 5.97
CA SER A 208 1.89 6.02 6.86
C SER A 208 1.02 5.63 8.05
N ALA A 209 1.40 6.09 9.23
CA ALA A 209 0.73 5.81 10.50
C ALA A 209 0.23 7.09 11.16
N ALA A 210 -0.87 6.98 11.89
CA ALA A 210 -1.40 8.03 12.73
C ALA A 210 -1.82 7.47 14.09
N MET A 211 -1.89 8.36 15.07
CA MET A 211 -2.29 8.02 16.45
C MET A 211 -3.36 8.99 16.94
N GLY A 212 -4.37 8.43 17.62
CA GLY A 212 -5.41 9.20 18.32
C GLY A 212 -5.28 9.15 19.85
N PRO A 213 -6.03 9.96 20.58
CA PRO A 213 -7.18 10.77 20.11
C PRO A 213 -6.78 11.89 19.15
N HIS A 214 -7.61 12.08 18.13
CA HIS A 214 -7.39 13.06 17.07
C HIS A 214 -8.68 13.88 16.80
N PRO A 215 -8.62 15.13 16.34
CA PRO A 215 -9.82 15.92 16.01
C PRO A 215 -10.77 15.22 15.03
N LEU A 216 -10.26 14.39 14.11
CA LEU A 216 -11.07 13.57 13.19
C LEU A 216 -11.92 12.50 13.87
N ASP A 217 -11.66 12.15 15.12
CA ASP A 217 -12.41 11.11 15.85
C ASP A 217 -13.80 11.63 16.27
N ARG A 218 -13.91 12.94 16.49
CA ARG A 218 -15.14 13.58 16.96
C ARG A 218 -16.36 13.35 16.06
N PRO A 219 -16.29 13.50 14.72
CA PRO A 219 -17.41 13.19 13.82
C PRO A 219 -17.89 11.74 13.86
N TRP A 220 -17.03 10.82 14.36
CA TRP A 220 -17.34 9.40 14.51
C TRP A 220 -17.83 9.03 15.91
N GLY A 221 -17.75 9.96 16.88
CA GLY A 221 -18.06 9.71 18.29
C GLY A 221 -17.02 8.80 18.98
N ILE A 222 -15.79 8.80 18.49
CA ILE A 222 -14.66 8.05 19.05
C ILE A 222 -13.88 8.97 19.96
N VAL A 223 -13.53 8.47 21.15
CA VAL A 223 -12.75 9.16 22.19
C VAL A 223 -11.57 8.33 22.69
N ASP A 224 -11.55 7.07 22.33
CA ASP A 224 -10.51 6.13 22.76
C ASP A 224 -9.17 6.42 22.05
N PRO A 225 -8.03 6.21 22.73
CA PRO A 225 -6.73 6.22 22.09
C PRO A 225 -6.62 5.10 21.05
N TRP A 226 -5.89 5.36 19.97
CA TRP A 226 -5.73 4.40 18.88
C TRP A 226 -4.41 4.57 18.14
N VAL A 227 -4.04 3.52 17.43
CA VAL A 227 -2.96 3.47 16.44
C VAL A 227 -3.51 2.91 15.15
N GLY A 228 -3.25 3.57 14.03
CA GLY A 228 -3.64 3.12 12.70
C GLY A 228 -2.49 3.24 11.71
N ILE A 229 -2.31 2.22 10.86
CA ILE A 229 -1.24 2.21 9.87
C ILE A 229 -1.81 1.76 8.53
N GLY A 230 -1.47 2.50 7.46
CA GLY A 230 -1.81 2.17 6.09
C GLY A 230 -0.56 1.85 5.27
N PHE A 231 -0.60 0.78 4.47
CA PHE A 231 0.47 0.38 3.55
C PHE A 231 -0.06 0.20 2.14
N GLY A 232 0.73 0.58 1.14
CA GLY A 232 0.52 0.20 -0.24
C GLY A 232 1.23 -1.12 -0.55
N LEU A 233 0.48 -2.19 -0.88
CA LEU A 233 1.09 -3.50 -1.12
C LEU A 233 2.01 -3.50 -2.34
N GLU A 234 1.65 -2.77 -3.37
CA GLU A 234 2.47 -2.63 -4.57
C GLU A 234 3.79 -1.91 -4.27
N ARG A 235 3.81 -0.95 -3.33
CA ARG A 235 5.05 -0.28 -2.89
C ARG A 235 5.95 -1.24 -2.10
N LEU A 236 5.39 -2.07 -1.21
CA LEU A 236 6.13 -3.15 -0.54
C LEU A 236 6.77 -4.10 -1.55
N LEU A 237 6.00 -4.52 -2.58
CA LEU A 237 6.51 -5.39 -3.64
C LEU A 237 7.56 -4.71 -4.51
N MET A 238 7.43 -3.42 -4.77
CA MET A 238 8.43 -2.70 -5.56
C MET A 238 9.81 -2.77 -4.91
N VAL A 239 9.87 -2.72 -3.57
CA VAL A 239 11.11 -2.90 -2.80
C VAL A 239 11.61 -4.34 -2.89
N THR A 240 10.78 -5.31 -2.53
CA THR A 240 11.20 -6.71 -2.39
C THR A 240 11.49 -7.39 -3.72
N GLU A 241 10.74 -7.07 -4.77
CA GLU A 241 10.94 -7.58 -6.13
C GLU A 241 11.93 -6.72 -6.95
N LYS A 242 12.44 -5.61 -6.36
CA LYS A 242 13.33 -4.65 -7.04
C LYS A 242 12.74 -4.18 -8.38
N SER A 243 11.43 -3.93 -8.40
CA SER A 243 10.74 -3.47 -9.60
C SER A 243 10.99 -1.98 -9.83
N PRO A 244 11.30 -1.54 -11.06
CA PRO A 244 11.55 -0.13 -11.34
C PRO A 244 10.27 0.72 -11.35
N ASN A 245 9.09 0.10 -11.31
CA ASN A 245 7.82 0.81 -11.30
C ASN A 245 6.69 -0.07 -10.72
N LEU A 246 5.62 0.59 -10.25
CA LEU A 246 4.45 -0.07 -9.68
C LEU A 246 3.64 -0.86 -10.71
N LYS A 247 3.67 -0.48 -12.00
CA LYS A 247 2.91 -1.18 -13.06
C LYS A 247 3.34 -2.63 -13.22
N GLY A 248 4.61 -2.92 -12.94
CA GLY A 248 5.13 -4.30 -13.01
C GLY A 248 4.55 -5.21 -11.94
N VAL A 249 4.31 -4.70 -10.74
CA VAL A 249 3.89 -5.50 -9.58
C VAL A 249 2.41 -5.34 -9.23
N GLY A 250 1.76 -4.31 -9.77
CA GLY A 250 0.34 -4.02 -9.55
C GLY A 250 -0.60 -4.76 -10.49
N ARG A 251 -1.87 -4.45 -10.38
CA ARG A 251 -2.92 -4.98 -11.25
C ARG A 251 -2.80 -4.35 -12.65
N GLY A 252 -2.81 -5.17 -13.68
CA GLY A 252 -2.71 -4.68 -15.06
C GLY A 252 -2.85 -5.77 -16.10
N LEU A 253 -3.06 -5.36 -17.36
CA LEU A 253 -3.18 -6.26 -18.50
C LEU A 253 -1.87 -6.38 -19.30
N THR A 254 -0.94 -5.44 -19.09
CA THR A 254 0.34 -5.39 -19.81
C THR A 254 1.42 -6.20 -19.12
N TYR A 255 1.33 -6.31 -17.80
CA TYR A 255 2.28 -7.05 -16.97
C TYR A 255 1.57 -8.16 -16.20
N LEU A 256 2.26 -9.27 -16.05
CA LEU A 256 1.87 -10.35 -15.16
C LEU A 256 3.06 -10.73 -14.29
N ASP A 257 2.92 -10.51 -12.98
CA ASP A 257 3.94 -10.81 -11.96
C ASP A 257 5.33 -10.24 -12.31
N GLY A 258 5.36 -8.97 -12.72
CA GLY A 258 6.60 -8.26 -13.08
C GLY A 258 7.06 -8.45 -14.52
N VAL A 259 6.44 -9.35 -15.28
CA VAL A 259 6.82 -9.65 -16.67
C VAL A 259 5.88 -8.97 -17.65
N ARG A 260 6.45 -8.22 -18.58
CA ARG A 260 5.70 -7.62 -19.67
C ARG A 260 5.25 -8.71 -20.66
N LEU A 261 3.94 -8.75 -20.98
CA LEU A 261 3.37 -9.88 -21.75
C LEU A 261 3.63 -9.83 -23.25
N ASN A 262 3.99 -8.68 -23.81
CA ASN A 262 4.32 -8.54 -25.23
C ASN A 262 5.81 -8.77 -25.52
N ILE A 263 6.43 -9.75 -24.86
CA ILE A 263 7.79 -10.21 -25.16
C ILE A 263 7.75 -11.24 -26.29
N GLU A 264 8.53 -11.03 -27.31
CA GLU A 264 8.68 -11.95 -28.46
C GLU A 264 9.99 -12.75 -28.38
#